data_c9230367ce4a3262e594f7e1ea40d3cb
#
_entry.id   c9230367ce4a3262e594f7e1ea40d3cb
#
_cell.length_a   1.000
_cell.length_b   1.000
_cell.length_c   1.000
_cell.angle_alpha   90.00
_cell.angle_beta   90.00
_cell.angle_gamma   90.00
#
_symmetry.space_group_name_H-M   'P 1'
#
loop_
_entity.id
_entity.type
_entity.pdbx_description
1 polymer ?
#
loop_
_entity_poly.entity_id
_entity_poly.type
_entity_poly.pdbx_seq_one_letter_code
_entity_poly.pdbx_strand_id
1 'polypeptide(L)'
;QVDRLESIGKMSSMYLAMKDANESYDKDLKSQSGLSGGDGEKMMEEVRKMQNLTGEFVGTVMANALKMGESNACMKRIVAAPTAGACGVLPAVLITYEQFHKVPEAKMLEGMYIAAGVGQVIAERACIAGAQGGCQAEIGSASCMAATAITYIRGGSTKQIFDAGAFALKSLLGLVCDPLGGLVEVPCIKRNVIGSVN
;
A
#
# COMPACT_ATOMS: atom_id res chain seq x y z
N GLN A 1 -13.19 15.87 21.94
CA GLN A 1 -11.83 15.33 22.12
C GLN A 1 -11.92 13.83 21.92
N VAL A 2 -11.07 13.28 21.03
CA VAL A 2 -10.96 11.83 20.87
C VAL A 2 -10.08 11.30 22.00
N ASP A 3 -10.50 10.22 22.66
CA ASP A 3 -9.65 9.55 23.63
C ASP A 3 -8.43 8.96 22.93
N ARG A 4 -7.25 9.28 23.46
CA ARG A 4 -5.98 8.84 22.89
C ARG A 4 -5.85 7.31 22.87
N LEU A 5 -6.27 6.64 23.93
CA LEU A 5 -6.20 5.19 24.03
C LEU A 5 -7.16 4.51 23.05
N GLU A 6 -8.37 5.04 22.92
CA GLU A 6 -9.34 4.58 21.93
C GLU A 6 -8.78 4.75 20.49
N SER A 7 -8.18 5.91 20.21
CA SER A 7 -7.57 6.16 18.89
C SER A 7 -6.45 5.17 18.57
N ILE A 8 -5.54 4.93 19.52
CA ILE A 8 -4.45 3.96 19.38
C ILE A 8 -5.02 2.56 19.15
N GLY A 9 -6.04 2.15 19.90
CA GLY A 9 -6.70 0.86 19.72
C GLY A 9 -7.30 0.69 18.32
N LYS A 10 -7.95 1.73 17.79
CA LYS A 10 -8.49 1.73 16.43
C LYS A 10 -7.38 1.62 15.37
N MET A 11 -6.28 2.36 15.52
CA MET A 11 -5.15 2.30 14.61
C MET A 11 -4.46 0.93 14.65
N SER A 12 -4.26 0.35 15.83
CA SER A 12 -3.74 -1.01 16.01
C SER A 12 -4.64 -2.05 15.32
N SER A 13 -5.95 -1.97 15.53
CA SER A 13 -6.92 -2.85 14.87
C SER A 13 -6.86 -2.73 13.35
N MET A 14 -6.65 -1.53 12.81
CA MET A 14 -6.50 -1.32 11.37
C MET A 14 -5.20 -1.93 10.85
N TYR A 15 -4.09 -1.78 11.58
CA TYR A 15 -2.80 -2.38 11.20
C TYR A 15 -2.84 -3.91 11.25
N LEU A 16 -3.46 -4.47 12.30
CA LEU A 16 -3.71 -5.92 12.38
C LEU A 16 -4.56 -6.41 11.20
N ALA A 17 -5.60 -5.69 10.83
CA ALA A 17 -6.40 -6.04 9.66
C ALA A 17 -5.61 -6.01 8.34
N MET A 18 -4.61 -5.14 8.19
CA MET A 18 -3.69 -5.16 7.05
C MET A 18 -2.82 -6.41 7.06
N LYS A 19 -2.28 -6.80 8.23
CA LYS A 19 -1.48 -8.04 8.39
C LYS A 19 -2.31 -9.27 8.09
N ASP A 20 -3.50 -9.39 8.68
CA ASP A 20 -4.43 -10.49 8.44
C ASP A 20 -4.79 -10.63 6.96
N ALA A 21 -5.04 -9.50 6.28
CA ALA A 21 -5.34 -9.52 4.86
C ALA A 21 -4.16 -10.06 4.02
N ASN A 22 -2.93 -9.69 4.39
CA ASN A 22 -1.73 -10.19 3.70
C ASN A 22 -1.48 -11.67 3.98
N GLU A 23 -1.65 -12.12 5.22
CA GLU A 23 -1.42 -13.51 5.65
C GLU A 23 -2.50 -14.46 5.11
N SER A 24 -3.74 -13.99 5.04
CA SER A 24 -4.87 -14.77 4.52
C SER A 24 -4.96 -14.81 2.98
N TYR A 25 -3.93 -14.33 2.28
CA TYR A 25 -3.87 -14.42 0.83
C TYR A 25 -4.01 -15.88 0.35
N ASP A 26 -4.82 -16.06 -0.67
CA ASP A 26 -5.06 -17.37 -1.27
C ASP A 26 -4.60 -17.37 -2.73
N LYS A 27 -3.53 -18.10 -3.00
CA LYS A 27 -2.89 -18.16 -4.32
C LYS A 27 -3.73 -18.86 -5.39
N ASP A 28 -4.66 -19.71 -4.96
CA ASP A 28 -5.49 -20.51 -5.87
C ASP A 28 -6.80 -19.80 -6.24
N LEU A 29 -7.12 -18.72 -5.50
CA LEU A 29 -8.30 -17.93 -5.76
C LEU A 29 -8.13 -17.07 -7.01
N LYS A 30 -9.18 -17.01 -7.81
CA LYS A 30 -9.28 -16.13 -9.00
C LYS A 30 -10.36 -15.08 -8.83
N SER A 31 -10.14 -13.91 -9.42
CA SER A 31 -11.19 -12.90 -9.53
C SER A 31 -12.37 -13.40 -10.34
N GLN A 32 -13.51 -12.75 -10.20
CA GLN A 32 -14.74 -13.14 -10.93
C GLN A 32 -14.54 -13.11 -12.46
N SER A 33 -13.69 -12.24 -12.98
CA SER A 33 -13.35 -12.18 -14.40
C SER A 33 -12.38 -13.29 -14.84
N GLY A 34 -11.70 -13.93 -13.92
CA GLY A 34 -10.61 -14.88 -14.17
C GLY A 34 -9.26 -14.25 -14.57
N LEU A 35 -9.19 -12.91 -14.67
CA LEU A 35 -7.99 -12.21 -15.14
C LEU A 35 -6.90 -12.09 -14.07
N SER A 36 -7.25 -12.17 -12.79
CA SER A 36 -6.35 -11.89 -11.67
C SER A 36 -6.34 -13.03 -10.66
N GLY A 37 -5.21 -13.21 -9.99
CA GLY A 37 -4.98 -14.17 -8.90
C GLY A 37 -3.75 -15.03 -9.13
N GLY A 38 -3.01 -15.29 -8.04
CA GLY A 38 -1.83 -16.14 -8.03
C GLY A 38 -0.50 -15.47 -8.36
N ASP A 39 -0.48 -14.22 -8.84
CA ASP A 39 0.75 -13.53 -9.19
C ASP A 39 1.56 -13.10 -7.96
N GLY A 40 0.89 -12.81 -6.85
CA GLY A 40 1.54 -12.53 -5.57
C GLY A 40 2.39 -13.70 -5.09
N GLU A 41 1.90 -14.93 -5.22
CA GLU A 41 2.69 -16.12 -4.87
C GLU A 41 3.82 -16.38 -5.87
N LYS A 42 3.58 -16.26 -7.17
CA LYS A 42 4.63 -16.40 -8.19
C LYS A 42 5.79 -15.44 -7.92
N MET A 43 5.49 -14.17 -7.62
CA MET A 43 6.52 -13.19 -7.27
C MET A 43 7.26 -13.59 -5.99
N MET A 44 6.56 -14.08 -4.98
CA MET A 44 7.17 -14.55 -3.73
C MET A 44 8.06 -15.78 -3.96
N GLU A 45 7.69 -16.69 -4.86
CA GLU A 45 8.54 -17.83 -5.26
C GLU A 45 9.85 -17.38 -5.89
N GLU A 46 9.83 -16.37 -6.76
CA GLU A 46 11.05 -15.81 -7.36
C GLU A 46 11.95 -15.12 -6.29
N VAL A 47 11.35 -14.51 -5.29
CA VAL A 47 12.08 -13.98 -4.12
C VAL A 47 12.76 -15.12 -3.36
N ARG A 48 12.03 -16.18 -3.03
CA ARG A 48 12.57 -17.35 -2.29
C ARG A 48 13.68 -18.07 -3.05
N LYS A 49 13.59 -18.13 -4.37
CA LYS A 49 14.64 -18.70 -5.24
C LYS A 49 15.84 -17.78 -5.41
N MET A 50 15.77 -16.54 -4.92
CA MET A 50 16.78 -15.49 -5.15
C MET A 50 17.05 -15.21 -6.64
N GLN A 51 16.04 -15.36 -7.48
CA GLN A 51 16.13 -15.18 -8.94
C GLN A 51 15.60 -13.82 -9.41
N ASN A 52 14.94 -13.05 -8.53
CA ASN A 52 14.47 -11.72 -8.84
C ASN A 52 15.63 -10.71 -8.90
N LEU A 53 15.53 -9.70 -9.77
CA LEU A 53 16.55 -8.67 -9.94
C LEU A 53 16.49 -7.55 -8.89
N THR A 54 15.46 -7.51 -8.06
CA THR A 54 15.21 -6.43 -7.11
C THR A 54 15.74 -6.70 -5.70
N GLY A 55 16.24 -7.92 -5.46
CA GLY A 55 16.65 -8.38 -4.14
C GLY A 55 15.46 -8.75 -3.25
N GLU A 56 15.77 -9.25 -2.06
CA GLU A 56 14.77 -9.84 -1.17
C GLU A 56 13.75 -8.82 -0.65
N PHE A 57 14.21 -7.66 -0.18
CA PHE A 57 13.32 -6.66 0.41
C PHE A 57 12.32 -6.11 -0.61
N VAL A 58 12.80 -5.55 -1.71
CA VAL A 58 11.93 -4.94 -2.74
C VAL A 58 11.06 -6.00 -3.40
N GLY A 59 11.60 -7.20 -3.65
CA GLY A 59 10.84 -8.32 -4.18
C GLY A 59 9.67 -8.73 -3.25
N THR A 60 9.90 -8.74 -1.93
CA THR A 60 8.84 -9.01 -0.95
C THR A 60 7.78 -7.91 -0.93
N VAL A 61 8.19 -6.63 -1.02
CA VAL A 61 7.24 -5.51 -1.16
C VAL A 61 6.37 -5.70 -2.40
N MET A 62 6.97 -6.04 -3.54
CA MET A 62 6.23 -6.29 -4.80
C MET A 62 5.24 -7.44 -4.65
N ALA A 63 5.66 -8.57 -4.06
CA ALA A 63 4.80 -9.71 -3.82
C ALA A 63 3.62 -9.38 -2.89
N ASN A 64 3.87 -8.67 -1.80
CA ASN A 64 2.83 -8.25 -0.86
C ASN A 64 1.85 -7.26 -1.51
N ALA A 65 2.32 -6.34 -2.34
CA ALA A 65 1.45 -5.42 -3.08
C ALA A 65 0.52 -6.18 -4.05
N LEU A 66 1.04 -7.19 -4.76
CA LEU A 66 0.23 -8.07 -5.61
C LEU A 66 -0.80 -8.84 -4.80
N LYS A 67 -0.39 -9.48 -3.69
CA LYS A 67 -1.31 -10.23 -2.81
C LYS A 67 -2.50 -9.40 -2.36
N MET A 68 -2.25 -8.16 -1.93
CA MET A 68 -3.31 -7.27 -1.48
C MET A 68 -4.23 -6.85 -2.61
N GLY A 69 -3.67 -6.47 -3.78
CA GLY A 69 -4.46 -6.10 -4.95
C GLY A 69 -5.30 -7.26 -5.48
N GLU A 70 -4.74 -8.48 -5.51
CA GLU A 70 -5.47 -9.68 -5.91
C GLU A 70 -6.55 -10.07 -4.88
N SER A 71 -6.27 -9.94 -3.58
CA SER A 71 -7.26 -10.15 -2.53
C SER A 71 -8.46 -9.20 -2.70
N ASN A 72 -8.22 -7.93 -3.03
CA ASN A 72 -9.27 -6.97 -3.33
C ASN A 72 -10.09 -7.41 -4.55
N ALA A 73 -9.45 -7.79 -5.65
CA ALA A 73 -10.12 -8.25 -6.88
C ALA A 73 -10.92 -9.55 -6.65
N CYS A 74 -10.48 -10.38 -5.72
CA CYS A 74 -11.16 -11.61 -5.30
C CYS A 74 -12.19 -11.39 -4.17
N MET A 75 -12.58 -10.14 -3.90
CA MET A 75 -13.61 -9.77 -2.91
C MET A 75 -13.26 -10.18 -1.46
N LYS A 76 -11.98 -10.36 -1.15
CA LYS A 76 -11.52 -10.59 0.22
C LYS A 76 -11.43 -9.28 1.00
N ARG A 77 -11.40 -9.39 2.32
CA ARG A 77 -11.21 -8.24 3.20
C ARG A 77 -9.85 -7.61 2.96
N ILE A 78 -9.83 -6.29 2.76
CA ILE A 78 -8.63 -5.45 2.69
C ILE A 78 -8.85 -4.16 3.51
N VAL A 79 -7.82 -3.39 3.72
CA VAL A 79 -7.91 -2.04 4.27
C VAL A 79 -7.68 -1.03 3.16
N ALA A 80 -8.65 -0.15 2.94
CA ALA A 80 -8.52 0.96 2.00
C ALA A 80 -7.55 2.02 2.56
N ALA A 81 -6.46 2.32 1.85
CA ALA A 81 -5.43 3.26 2.30
C ALA A 81 -4.74 3.98 1.12
N PRO A 82 -5.28 5.11 0.61
CA PRO A 82 -6.53 5.77 1.01
C PRO A 82 -7.79 5.17 0.39
N THR A 83 -7.69 4.38 -0.68
CA THR A 83 -8.82 3.76 -1.40
C THR A 83 -8.61 2.25 -1.54
N ALA A 84 -9.68 1.53 -1.92
CA ALA A 84 -9.60 0.10 -2.19
C ALA A 84 -8.67 -0.20 -3.39
N GLY A 85 -8.65 0.66 -4.41
CA GLY A 85 -7.76 0.52 -5.57
C GLY A 85 -6.27 0.62 -5.23
N ALA A 86 -5.93 1.30 -4.13
CA ALA A 86 -4.56 1.47 -3.64
C ALA A 86 -4.25 0.64 -2.38
N CYS A 87 -5.09 -0.35 -2.05
CA CYS A 87 -5.00 -1.12 -0.81
C CYS A 87 -3.69 -1.90 -0.62
N GLY A 88 -2.94 -2.12 -1.68
CA GLY A 88 -1.68 -2.86 -1.66
C GLY A 88 -0.47 -2.02 -1.28
N VAL A 89 -0.50 -0.69 -1.50
CA VAL A 89 0.70 0.14 -1.37
C VAL A 89 1.18 0.24 0.08
N LEU A 90 0.38 0.85 0.94
CA LEU A 90 0.77 1.11 2.33
C LEU A 90 1.05 -0.19 3.11
N PRO A 91 0.17 -1.22 3.06
CA PRO A 91 0.44 -2.48 3.77
C PRO A 91 1.69 -3.20 3.28
N ALA A 92 1.93 -3.28 1.95
CA ALA A 92 3.10 -3.95 1.42
C ALA A 92 4.40 -3.34 1.93
N VAL A 93 4.47 -2.01 1.93
CA VAL A 93 5.66 -1.27 2.42
C VAL A 93 5.83 -1.46 3.92
N LEU A 94 4.79 -1.20 4.72
CA LEU A 94 4.90 -1.22 6.17
C LEU A 94 5.13 -2.62 6.73
N ILE A 95 4.37 -3.62 6.29
CA ILE A 95 4.50 -5.01 6.78
C ILE A 95 5.90 -5.54 6.44
N THR A 96 6.35 -5.35 5.20
CA THR A 96 7.69 -5.80 4.80
C THR A 96 8.76 -5.08 5.60
N TYR A 97 8.63 -3.77 5.80
CA TYR A 97 9.61 -2.99 6.57
C TYR A 97 9.68 -3.45 8.03
N GLU A 98 8.53 -3.67 8.68
CA GLU A 98 8.47 -4.21 10.04
C GLU A 98 9.20 -5.56 10.15
N GLN A 99 8.92 -6.48 9.21
CA GLN A 99 9.49 -7.82 9.20
C GLN A 99 11.02 -7.82 9.04
N PHE A 100 11.53 -7.05 8.09
CA PHE A 100 12.96 -7.02 7.78
C PHE A 100 13.77 -6.27 8.84
N HIS A 101 13.23 -5.21 9.40
CA HIS A 101 13.93 -4.34 10.35
C HIS A 101 13.51 -4.57 11.82
N LYS A 102 12.56 -5.48 12.06
CA LYS A 102 12.04 -5.82 13.41
C LYS A 102 11.65 -4.57 14.20
N VAL A 103 10.95 -3.67 13.54
CA VAL A 103 10.49 -2.41 14.12
C VAL A 103 9.40 -2.69 15.16
N PRO A 104 9.45 -2.09 16.37
CA PRO A 104 8.38 -2.26 17.35
C PRO A 104 7.04 -1.77 16.82
N GLU A 105 5.95 -2.49 17.12
CA GLU A 105 4.60 -2.16 16.66
C GLU A 105 4.20 -0.70 17.00
N ALA A 106 4.53 -0.24 18.20
CA ALA A 106 4.24 1.14 18.59
C ALA A 106 4.83 2.16 17.59
N LYS A 107 6.03 1.91 17.06
CA LYS A 107 6.66 2.78 16.06
C LYS A 107 6.00 2.66 14.69
N MET A 108 5.52 1.47 14.34
CA MET A 108 4.72 1.26 13.13
C MET A 108 3.40 2.04 13.19
N LEU A 109 2.71 2.01 14.34
CA LEU A 109 1.47 2.78 14.56
C LEU A 109 1.70 4.29 14.47
N GLU A 110 2.82 4.80 15.01
CA GLU A 110 3.20 6.20 14.80
C GLU A 110 3.35 6.55 13.32
N GLY A 111 4.04 5.70 12.55
CA GLY A 111 4.16 5.85 11.09
C GLY A 111 2.80 5.84 10.38
N MET A 112 1.87 4.98 10.81
CA MET A 112 0.52 4.96 10.27
C MET A 112 -0.27 6.25 10.57
N TYR A 113 -0.07 6.87 11.73
CA TYR A 113 -0.65 8.19 12.00
C TYR A 113 -0.10 9.27 11.08
N ILE A 114 1.20 9.24 10.78
CA ILE A 114 1.80 10.16 9.80
C ILE A 114 1.17 9.94 8.42
N ALA A 115 1.08 8.68 7.98
CA ALA A 115 0.44 8.33 6.71
C ALA A 115 -1.01 8.84 6.65
N ALA A 116 -1.80 8.58 7.69
CA ALA A 116 -3.20 9.00 7.77
C ALA A 116 -3.35 10.52 7.72
N GLY A 117 -2.51 11.27 8.46
CA GLY A 117 -2.53 12.73 8.45
C GLY A 117 -2.22 13.30 7.07
N VAL A 118 -1.21 12.76 6.38
CA VAL A 118 -0.87 13.18 5.01
C VAL A 118 -2.00 12.81 4.04
N GLY A 119 -2.55 11.61 4.14
CA GLY A 119 -3.68 11.17 3.31
C GLY A 119 -4.91 12.07 3.49
N GLN A 120 -5.20 12.48 4.72
CA GLN A 120 -6.28 13.43 5.01
C GLN A 120 -6.06 14.78 4.35
N VAL A 121 -4.84 15.33 4.43
CA VAL A 121 -4.52 16.62 3.77
C VAL A 121 -4.72 16.53 2.27
N ILE A 122 -4.30 15.42 1.64
CA ILE A 122 -4.50 15.19 0.20
C ILE A 122 -6.00 15.11 -0.12
N ALA A 123 -6.76 14.36 0.67
CA ALA A 123 -8.22 14.21 0.47
C ALA A 123 -8.97 15.54 0.59
N GLU A 124 -8.57 16.41 1.51
CA GLU A 124 -9.22 17.71 1.73
C GLU A 124 -8.83 18.77 0.69
N ARG A 125 -7.58 18.74 0.19
CA ARG A 125 -7.04 19.79 -0.69
C ARG A 125 -6.99 19.42 -2.16
N ALA A 126 -7.15 18.13 -2.47
CA ALA A 126 -7.11 17.60 -3.82
C ALA A 126 -8.20 16.53 -3.97
N CYS A 127 -7.87 15.40 -4.58
CA CYS A 127 -8.77 14.27 -4.78
C CYS A 127 -8.01 12.96 -4.56
N ILE A 128 -8.67 11.98 -3.94
CA ILE A 128 -8.16 10.62 -3.79
C ILE A 128 -8.90 9.59 -4.66
N ALA A 129 -9.93 10.02 -5.40
CA ALA A 129 -10.74 9.12 -6.22
C ALA A 129 -10.16 8.98 -7.63
N GLY A 130 -9.88 7.75 -8.06
CA GLY A 130 -9.35 7.46 -9.39
C GLY A 130 -10.23 7.96 -10.53
N ALA A 131 -11.54 7.89 -10.37
CA ALA A 131 -12.51 8.37 -11.36
C ALA A 131 -12.44 9.89 -11.62
N GLN A 132 -11.96 10.66 -10.66
CA GLN A 132 -11.81 12.13 -10.78
C GLN A 132 -10.38 12.53 -11.10
N GLY A 133 -9.41 11.96 -10.39
CA GLY A 133 -8.01 12.38 -10.46
C GLY A 133 -7.07 11.37 -11.12
N GLY A 134 -7.58 10.28 -11.69
CA GLY A 134 -6.77 9.21 -12.25
C GLY A 134 -6.13 8.31 -11.18
N CYS A 135 -5.38 7.31 -11.61
CA CYS A 135 -4.63 6.44 -10.70
C CYS A 135 -3.59 7.21 -9.86
N GLN A 136 -3.13 8.36 -10.34
CA GLN A 136 -2.28 9.25 -9.53
C GLN A 136 -2.95 9.67 -8.22
N ALA A 137 -4.28 9.87 -8.22
CA ALA A 137 -5.03 10.25 -7.02
C ALA A 137 -5.05 9.13 -5.99
N GLU A 138 -5.16 7.88 -6.41
CA GLU A 138 -5.16 6.70 -5.53
C GLU A 138 -3.75 6.22 -5.20
N ILE A 139 -3.01 5.77 -6.21
CA ILE A 139 -1.68 5.17 -6.07
C ILE A 139 -0.65 6.22 -5.66
N GLY A 140 -0.70 7.43 -6.24
CA GLY A 140 0.19 8.52 -5.86
C GLY A 140 0.00 8.96 -4.41
N SER A 141 -1.25 9.08 -3.96
CA SER A 141 -1.56 9.38 -2.55
C SER A 141 -1.08 8.28 -1.62
N ALA A 142 -1.33 7.00 -1.96
CA ALA A 142 -0.87 5.86 -1.16
C ALA A 142 0.66 5.79 -1.10
N SER A 143 1.35 6.03 -2.21
CA SER A 143 2.82 6.10 -2.27
C SER A 143 3.37 7.23 -1.40
N CYS A 144 2.77 8.42 -1.47
CA CYS A 144 3.08 9.55 -0.59
C CYS A 144 2.91 9.19 0.89
N MET A 145 1.80 8.55 1.25
CA MET A 145 1.52 8.09 2.61
C MET A 145 2.58 7.09 3.09
N ALA A 146 2.95 6.13 2.24
CA ALA A 146 3.96 5.12 2.57
C ALA A 146 5.36 5.76 2.72
N ALA A 147 5.76 6.63 1.82
CA ALA A 147 7.05 7.32 1.87
C ALA A 147 7.21 8.18 3.13
N THR A 148 6.16 8.92 3.51
CA THR A 148 6.17 9.74 4.72
C THR A 148 6.25 8.88 5.98
N ALA A 149 5.49 7.77 6.04
CA ALA A 149 5.52 6.84 7.16
C ALA A 149 6.91 6.22 7.36
N ILE A 150 7.53 5.69 6.30
CA ILE A 150 8.86 5.08 6.38
C ILE A 150 9.92 6.12 6.75
N THR A 151 9.85 7.31 6.19
CA THR A 151 10.81 8.38 6.54
C THR A 151 10.70 8.76 8.01
N TYR A 152 9.48 8.84 8.55
CA TYR A 152 9.26 9.05 9.98
C TYR A 152 9.80 7.91 10.84
N ILE A 153 9.49 6.66 10.48
CA ILE A 153 9.94 5.46 11.20
C ILE A 153 11.48 5.42 11.27
N ARG A 154 12.15 5.84 10.21
CA ARG A 154 13.61 5.94 10.14
C ARG A 154 14.20 7.15 10.88
N GLY A 155 13.39 7.97 11.53
CA GLY A 155 13.84 9.15 12.29
C GLY A 155 14.11 10.40 11.43
N GLY A 156 13.51 10.46 10.25
CA GLY A 156 13.61 11.64 9.40
C GLY A 156 13.02 12.88 10.04
N SER A 157 13.62 14.05 9.79
CA SER A 157 13.09 15.34 10.21
C SER A 157 11.76 15.65 9.49
N THR A 158 10.98 16.58 10.04
CA THR A 158 9.71 17.02 9.42
C THR A 158 9.91 17.42 7.95
N LYS A 159 11.00 18.14 7.63
CA LYS A 159 11.32 18.48 6.25
C LYS A 159 11.53 17.25 5.38
N GLN A 160 12.30 16.27 5.83
CA GLN A 160 12.57 15.05 5.08
C GLN A 160 11.30 14.22 4.87
N ILE A 161 10.40 14.18 5.85
CA ILE A 161 9.10 13.49 5.74
C ILE A 161 8.27 14.13 4.62
N PHE A 162 8.16 15.45 4.59
CA PHE A 162 7.40 16.14 3.54
C PHE A 162 8.07 16.07 2.17
N ASP A 163 9.39 16.18 2.10
CA ASP A 163 10.14 16.03 0.86
C ASP A 163 9.93 14.62 0.26
N ALA A 164 10.06 13.57 1.07
CA ALA A 164 9.85 12.18 0.63
C ALA A 164 8.42 11.98 0.08
N GLY A 165 7.41 12.48 0.80
CA GLY A 165 6.03 12.43 0.34
C GLY A 165 5.81 13.17 -0.97
N ALA A 166 6.37 14.37 -1.09
CA ALA A 166 6.27 15.17 -2.30
C ALA A 166 6.93 14.49 -3.51
N PHE A 167 8.11 13.88 -3.32
CA PHE A 167 8.78 13.12 -4.37
C PHE A 167 7.97 11.91 -4.80
N ALA A 168 7.46 11.12 -3.86
CA ALA A 168 6.65 9.95 -4.15
C ALA A 168 5.37 10.33 -4.93
N LEU A 169 4.65 11.36 -4.47
CA LEU A 169 3.45 11.85 -5.15
C LEU A 169 3.77 12.37 -6.55
N LYS A 170 4.82 13.19 -6.67
CA LYS A 170 5.20 13.84 -7.92
C LYS A 170 5.66 12.84 -8.98
N SER A 171 6.33 11.76 -8.60
CA SER A 171 6.82 10.71 -9.52
C SER A 171 5.69 9.98 -10.24
N LEU A 172 4.48 9.98 -9.68
CA LEU A 172 3.32 9.28 -10.22
C LEU A 172 2.26 10.22 -10.85
N LEU A 173 2.58 11.51 -11.01
CA LEU A 173 1.71 12.45 -11.70
C LEU A 173 1.53 12.05 -13.17
N GLY A 174 0.28 12.10 -13.64
CA GLY A 174 -0.06 11.75 -15.01
C GLY A 174 -0.59 10.32 -15.18
N LEU A 175 -0.61 9.49 -14.13
CA LEU A 175 -1.27 8.19 -14.20
C LEU A 175 -2.78 8.37 -14.34
N VAL A 176 -3.31 7.92 -15.45
CA VAL A 176 -4.74 7.99 -15.77
C VAL A 176 -5.53 6.86 -15.09
N CYS A 177 -6.86 6.97 -15.08
CA CYS A 177 -7.76 5.89 -14.72
C CYS A 177 -8.18 5.16 -16.01
N ASP A 178 -7.63 3.97 -16.24
CA ASP A 178 -7.80 3.18 -17.47
C ASP A 178 -8.06 1.69 -17.17
N PRO A 179 -9.02 1.35 -16.30
CA PRO A 179 -9.28 -0.04 -15.94
C PRO A 179 -9.82 -0.81 -17.15
N LEU A 180 -9.25 -1.98 -17.43
CA LEU A 180 -9.72 -2.87 -18.47
C LEU A 180 -11.10 -3.39 -18.11
N GLY A 181 -12.07 -3.18 -19.00
CA GLY A 181 -13.46 -3.60 -18.80
C GLY A 181 -14.16 -2.95 -17.60
N GLY A 182 -13.62 -1.85 -17.06
CA GLY A 182 -14.16 -1.18 -15.88
C GLY A 182 -13.86 -1.89 -14.55
N LEU A 183 -13.04 -2.95 -14.58
CA LEU A 183 -12.70 -3.76 -13.41
C LEU A 183 -11.46 -3.22 -12.70
N VAL A 184 -11.45 -3.23 -11.35
CA VAL A 184 -10.29 -2.83 -10.54
C VAL A 184 -9.26 -3.99 -10.49
N GLU A 185 -8.80 -4.43 -11.64
CA GLU A 185 -7.88 -5.54 -11.80
C GLU A 185 -6.65 -5.16 -12.64
N VAL A 186 -6.86 -4.86 -13.93
CA VAL A 186 -5.80 -4.51 -14.87
C VAL A 186 -6.02 -3.08 -15.35
N PRO A 187 -5.07 -2.18 -15.15
CA PRO A 187 -3.73 -2.32 -14.56
C PRO A 187 -3.67 -2.10 -13.03
N CYS A 188 -4.79 -1.93 -12.34
CA CYS A 188 -4.88 -1.46 -10.96
C CYS A 188 -4.01 -2.27 -9.98
N ILE A 189 -4.06 -3.62 -10.05
CA ILE A 189 -3.25 -4.49 -9.19
C ILE A 189 -1.76 -4.23 -9.40
N LYS A 190 -1.30 -4.14 -10.65
CA LYS A 190 0.12 -3.90 -10.96
C LYS A 190 0.59 -2.49 -10.57
N ARG A 191 -0.33 -1.52 -10.57
CA ARG A 191 -0.02 -0.15 -10.09
C ARG A 191 0.20 -0.07 -8.59
N ASN A 192 -0.39 -0.97 -7.80
CA ASN A 192 -0.02 -1.10 -6.38
C ASN A 192 1.46 -1.45 -6.22
N VAL A 193 2.01 -2.32 -7.08
CA VAL A 193 3.44 -2.63 -7.09
C VAL A 193 4.26 -1.37 -7.37
N ILE A 194 3.92 -0.63 -8.43
CA ILE A 194 4.62 0.59 -8.81
C ILE A 194 4.61 1.60 -7.65
N GLY A 195 3.43 1.85 -7.04
CA GLY A 195 3.31 2.77 -5.92
C GLY A 195 4.06 2.34 -4.66
N SER A 196 4.29 1.03 -4.48
CA SER A 196 4.99 0.49 -3.31
C SER A 196 6.51 0.55 -3.44
N VAL A 197 7.05 0.55 -4.67
CA VAL A 197 8.51 0.58 -4.91
C VAL A 197 9.02 1.97 -5.28
N ASN A 198 8.09 2.90 -5.54
CA ASN A 198 8.39 4.30 -5.83
C ASN A 198 8.83 5.06 -4.56
#